data_2cc81322c0417370eee1e7ce998aca3e
#
_entry.id   2cc81322c0417370eee1e7ce998aca3e
#
_cell.length_a   1.000
_cell.length_b   1.000
_cell.length_c   1.000
_cell.angle_alpha   90.00
_cell.angle_beta   90.00
_cell.angle_gamma   90.00
#
_symmetry.space_group_name_H-M   'P 1'
#
loop_
_entity.id
_entity.type
_entity.pdbx_description
1 polymer ?
#
loop_
_entity_poly.entity_id
_entity_poly.type
_entity_poly.pdbx_seq_one_letter_code
_entity_poly.pdbx_strand_id
1 'polypeptide(L)'
;MRQIININKDWRFSKKPQSTPTALPTDWESVDLPHTWNGTDGQDGGNDYYRGKCAYAKALTADELGSAPVHYLQFDGVNSSAQVYWNGRQIAKHDGGYSTFRAKLPEILPENLLVVYADNSPNETVYPQMADFTFYGGIYRDVTVLGVEESHFDLDYYGAPGVQVVPTMQGTDATVAATAYVTAPAGCTVHFAITNMDGDPVAEADADAADAKTNIKIENAHLWHGTEDPYLYTLTVTLLQNGKAVDEIATRFGCRSFAIDPQKGFILNGKPYPLRGVSRHQDRPGIGNALTAKEHTEDMDLICELGANTIRLAHYQHSQTFYDLCDERGMVVWAEIPYISRHMPGGKANTISQMTELICQNSNHPSIVVWGLSNEITMNGASDPSLLENHRALNDLVHKLDPTRPTTIAVLSMCDPGEAYVQIADVLSYNHYFGWYGGKIEDNGPW
;
A
#
# COMPACT_ATOMS: atom_id res chain seq x y z
N MET A 1 -1.74 21.75 -14.38
CA MET A 1 -0.72 20.82 -13.79
C MET A 1 -1.09 20.54 -12.35
N ARG A 2 -0.91 19.29 -11.90
CA ARG A 2 -1.23 18.83 -10.55
C ARG A 2 -0.49 19.65 -9.49
N GLN A 3 -1.20 20.05 -8.43
CA GLN A 3 -0.65 20.68 -7.23
C GLN A 3 -0.70 19.65 -6.09
N ILE A 4 0.36 19.55 -5.31
CA ILE A 4 0.45 18.63 -4.15
C ILE A 4 0.84 19.48 -2.95
N ILE A 5 -0.05 19.57 -1.96
CA ILE A 5 0.12 20.41 -0.78
C ILE A 5 0.05 19.54 0.47
N ASN A 6 1.16 19.38 1.18
CA ASN A 6 1.19 18.66 2.45
C ASN A 6 0.52 19.52 3.54
N ILE A 7 -0.41 18.92 4.29
CA ILE A 7 -1.14 19.60 5.35
C ILE A 7 -0.94 18.96 6.73
N ASN A 8 0.20 18.35 6.97
CA ASN A 8 0.52 17.61 8.21
C ASN A 8 0.62 18.48 9.47
N LYS A 9 0.85 19.78 9.34
CA LYS A 9 1.09 20.66 10.48
C LYS A 9 -0.21 21.19 11.12
N ASP A 10 -0.14 21.54 12.40
CA ASP A 10 -1.16 22.34 13.12
C ASP A 10 -2.56 21.69 13.15
N TRP A 11 -2.65 20.41 13.43
CA TRP A 11 -3.91 19.73 13.68
C TRP A 11 -4.35 19.86 15.15
N ARG A 12 -5.65 19.75 15.41
CA ARG A 12 -6.25 19.61 16.73
C ARG A 12 -6.71 18.18 16.92
N PHE A 13 -6.38 17.56 18.05
CA PHE A 13 -6.67 16.17 18.37
C PHE A 13 -7.47 16.02 19.65
N SER A 14 -8.46 15.10 19.67
CA SER A 14 -9.20 14.70 20.86
C SER A 14 -9.42 13.20 20.92
N LYS A 15 -9.01 12.57 22.04
CA LYS A 15 -9.28 11.15 22.32
C LYS A 15 -10.77 10.86 22.58
N LYS A 16 -11.55 11.83 23.02
CA LYS A 16 -12.97 11.64 23.42
C LYS A 16 -13.84 12.79 22.90
N PRO A 17 -13.99 12.89 21.56
CA PRO A 17 -14.82 13.94 20.99
C PRO A 17 -16.28 13.74 21.39
N GLN A 18 -16.95 14.80 21.85
CA GLN A 18 -18.36 14.74 22.24
C GLN A 18 -19.31 14.88 21.03
N SER A 19 -18.90 15.68 20.06
CA SER A 19 -19.67 15.92 18.83
C SER A 19 -18.72 16.37 17.71
N THR A 20 -19.21 16.35 16.48
CA THR A 20 -18.48 16.93 15.34
C THR A 20 -18.40 18.46 15.53
N PRO A 21 -17.20 19.05 15.62
CA PRO A 21 -17.09 20.49 15.79
C PRO A 21 -17.54 21.25 14.53
N THR A 22 -18.08 22.44 14.74
CA THR A 22 -18.48 23.38 13.68
C THR A 22 -17.50 24.53 13.50
N ALA A 23 -16.48 24.62 14.36
CA ALA A 23 -15.36 25.54 14.28
C ALA A 23 -14.11 24.82 14.83
N LEU A 24 -12.91 25.32 14.53
CA LEU A 24 -11.67 24.71 15.01
C LEU A 24 -11.64 24.74 16.55
N PRO A 25 -11.57 23.57 17.22
CA PRO A 25 -11.55 23.50 18.67
C PRO A 25 -10.27 24.12 19.25
N THR A 26 -10.40 24.97 20.25
CA THR A 26 -9.25 25.61 20.92
C THR A 26 -8.76 24.86 22.14
N ASP A 27 -9.58 23.95 22.66
CA ASP A 27 -9.32 23.11 23.84
C ASP A 27 -8.77 21.72 23.51
N TRP A 28 -8.68 21.38 22.22
CA TRP A 28 -8.06 20.14 21.77
C TRP A 28 -6.54 20.26 21.73
N GLU A 29 -5.86 19.11 21.91
CA GLU A 29 -4.41 19.02 21.81
C GLU A 29 -3.91 19.44 20.43
N SER A 30 -2.78 20.18 20.37
CA SER A 30 -2.12 20.50 19.11
C SER A 30 -1.16 19.39 18.74
N VAL A 31 -1.31 18.81 17.53
CA VAL A 31 -0.48 17.73 17.02
C VAL A 31 -0.09 17.98 15.57
N ASP A 32 1.07 17.44 15.18
CA ASP A 32 1.46 17.30 13.79
C ASP A 32 1.28 15.85 13.33
N LEU A 33 1.05 15.62 12.04
CA LEU A 33 1.04 14.31 11.42
C LEU A 33 2.45 13.96 10.89
N PRO A 34 2.80 12.68 10.85
CA PRO A 34 2.07 11.48 11.29
C PRO A 34 1.82 11.46 12.81
N HIS A 35 0.65 10.98 13.24
CA HIS A 35 0.31 10.92 14.66
C HIS A 35 -0.45 9.64 15.02
N THR A 36 -0.07 9.02 16.13
CA THR A 36 -0.82 7.95 16.79
C THR A 36 -0.99 8.26 18.27
N TRP A 37 -2.16 7.98 18.82
CA TRP A 37 -2.36 8.12 20.29
C TRP A 37 -1.84 6.91 21.08
N ASN A 38 -1.34 5.86 20.36
CA ASN A 38 -0.80 4.65 20.97
C ASN A 38 0.74 4.59 20.95
N GLY A 39 1.41 5.69 20.73
CA GLY A 39 2.87 5.74 20.66
C GLY A 39 3.59 5.29 21.93
N THR A 40 2.93 5.38 23.10
CA THR A 40 3.46 4.92 24.39
C THR A 40 2.70 3.70 24.90
N ASP A 41 1.38 3.79 25.08
CA ASP A 41 0.56 2.72 25.66
C ASP A 41 0.46 1.45 24.77
N GLY A 42 0.73 1.57 23.49
CA GLY A 42 0.77 0.45 22.55
C GLY A 42 2.07 -0.34 22.54
N GLN A 43 3.07 0.06 23.35
CA GLN A 43 4.42 -0.52 23.32
C GLN A 43 5.00 -0.84 24.71
N ASP A 44 4.21 -0.73 25.77
CA ASP A 44 4.62 -1.01 27.14
C ASP A 44 4.51 -2.49 27.55
N GLY A 45 4.15 -3.37 26.60
CA GLY A 45 4.03 -4.82 26.77
C GLY A 45 2.66 -5.29 27.26
N GLY A 46 1.71 -4.37 27.47
CA GLY A 46 0.31 -4.68 27.80
C GLY A 46 -0.54 -4.88 26.55
N ASN A 47 -1.73 -5.48 26.74
CA ASN A 47 -2.79 -5.53 25.73
C ASN A 47 -3.94 -4.57 26.07
N ASP A 48 -3.68 -3.60 26.92
CA ASP A 48 -4.64 -2.65 27.50
C ASP A 48 -4.56 -1.25 26.88
N TYR A 49 -3.85 -1.09 25.77
CA TYR A 49 -3.76 0.17 25.05
C TYR A 49 -5.14 0.68 24.61
N TYR A 50 -5.26 2.02 24.58
CA TYR A 50 -6.54 2.66 24.30
C TYR A 50 -7.00 2.37 22.86
N ARG A 51 -8.17 1.75 22.75
CA ARG A 51 -8.90 1.54 21.48
C ARG A 51 -10.21 2.31 21.54
N GLY A 52 -10.45 3.17 20.55
CA GLY A 52 -11.64 4.00 20.52
C GLY A 52 -11.70 4.96 19.34
N LYS A 53 -12.83 5.66 19.23
CA LYS A 53 -13.06 6.68 18.22
C LYS A 53 -12.49 8.02 18.69
N CYS A 54 -11.45 8.51 18.02
CA CYS A 54 -10.81 9.78 18.24
C CYS A 54 -11.09 10.75 17.09
N ALA A 55 -10.86 12.03 17.29
CA ALA A 55 -11.08 13.05 16.25
C ALA A 55 -9.87 13.94 16.06
N TYR A 56 -9.66 14.32 14.81
CA TYR A 56 -8.73 15.34 14.35
C TYR A 56 -9.50 16.46 13.69
N ALA A 57 -9.05 17.71 13.87
CA ALA A 57 -9.65 18.87 13.20
C ALA A 57 -8.55 19.80 12.68
N LYS A 58 -8.78 20.40 11.50
CA LYS A 58 -7.90 21.37 10.87
C LYS A 58 -8.71 22.43 10.16
N ALA A 59 -8.38 23.71 10.39
CA ALA A 59 -8.89 24.81 9.58
C ALA A 59 -8.00 24.97 8.34
N LEU A 60 -8.62 25.25 7.20
CA LEU A 60 -7.94 25.46 5.92
C LEU A 60 -8.61 26.62 5.18
N THR A 61 -7.83 27.58 4.72
CA THR A 61 -8.31 28.66 3.87
C THR A 61 -8.32 28.24 2.40
N ALA A 62 -9.10 28.91 1.57
CA ALA A 62 -9.11 28.69 0.12
C ALA A 62 -7.71 28.91 -0.49
N ASP A 63 -6.95 29.88 0.00
CA ASP A 63 -5.60 30.18 -0.49
C ASP A 63 -4.62 29.06 -0.19
N GLU A 64 -4.74 28.39 0.99
CA GLU A 64 -3.90 27.23 1.35
C GLU A 64 -4.23 26.00 0.50
N LEU A 65 -5.42 25.90 -0.08
CA LEU A 65 -5.82 24.78 -0.94
C LEU A 65 -5.33 24.95 -2.38
N GLY A 66 -4.93 26.16 -2.77
CA GLY A 66 -4.52 26.48 -4.15
C GLY A 66 -5.69 26.80 -5.07
N SER A 67 -5.39 27.06 -6.34
CA SER A 67 -6.34 27.60 -7.32
C SER A 67 -6.86 26.59 -8.35
N ALA A 68 -6.61 25.30 -8.15
CA ALA A 68 -7.07 24.26 -9.05
C ALA A 68 -8.62 24.17 -9.06
N PRO A 69 -9.26 23.78 -10.17
CA PRO A 69 -10.73 23.67 -10.22
C PRO A 69 -11.28 22.47 -9.45
N VAL A 70 -10.47 21.41 -9.27
CA VAL A 70 -10.85 20.18 -8.57
C VAL A 70 -9.83 19.86 -7.49
N HIS A 71 -10.32 19.56 -6.30
CA HIS A 71 -9.45 19.22 -5.16
C HIS A 71 -9.85 17.88 -4.54
N TYR A 72 -8.84 17.14 -4.10
CA TYR A 72 -8.96 15.92 -3.32
C TYR A 72 -8.12 16.03 -2.04
N LEU A 73 -8.63 15.46 -0.95
CA LEU A 73 -7.82 15.10 0.20
C LEU A 73 -7.30 13.68 -0.03
N GLN A 74 -6.02 13.46 0.11
CA GLN A 74 -5.39 12.14 0.15
C GLN A 74 -4.91 11.86 1.56
N PHE A 75 -5.28 10.68 2.07
CA PHE A 75 -4.82 10.12 3.33
C PHE A 75 -4.01 8.87 3.03
N ASP A 76 -2.75 8.83 3.41
CA ASP A 76 -1.88 7.68 3.13
C ASP A 76 -2.03 6.55 4.17
N GLY A 77 -2.76 6.81 5.27
CA GLY A 77 -3.14 5.79 6.24
C GLY A 77 -3.85 6.39 7.47
N VAL A 78 -5.05 5.87 7.76
CA VAL A 78 -5.84 6.21 8.95
C VAL A 78 -6.39 4.93 9.57
N ASN A 79 -5.88 4.53 10.71
CA ASN A 79 -6.22 3.21 11.28
C ASN A 79 -7.27 3.31 12.40
N SER A 80 -8.26 2.40 12.39
CA SER A 80 -8.59 1.32 11.44
C SER A 80 -9.69 1.73 10.47
N SER A 81 -10.60 2.59 10.90
CA SER A 81 -11.71 3.15 10.14
C SER A 81 -11.66 4.67 10.18
N ALA A 82 -11.90 5.29 9.04
CA ALA A 82 -11.93 6.74 8.89
C ALA A 82 -13.32 7.26 8.51
N GLN A 83 -13.71 8.40 9.07
CA GLN A 83 -14.84 9.20 8.60
C GLN A 83 -14.36 10.64 8.40
N VAL A 84 -14.48 11.15 7.19
CA VAL A 84 -13.98 12.47 6.80
C VAL A 84 -15.16 13.43 6.62
N TYR A 85 -15.11 14.55 7.31
CA TYR A 85 -16.12 15.61 7.24
C TYR A 85 -15.49 16.91 6.75
N TRP A 86 -16.13 17.55 5.80
CA TRP A 86 -15.77 18.86 5.26
C TRP A 86 -16.92 19.83 5.52
N ASN A 87 -16.65 20.90 6.26
CA ASN A 87 -17.65 21.90 6.64
C ASN A 87 -18.93 21.28 7.25
N GLY A 88 -18.76 20.26 8.11
CA GLY A 88 -19.84 19.54 8.78
C GLY A 88 -20.53 18.45 7.95
N ARG A 89 -20.24 18.33 6.64
CA ARG A 89 -20.76 17.27 5.75
C ARG A 89 -19.77 16.11 5.67
N GLN A 90 -20.25 14.89 5.87
CA GLN A 90 -19.43 13.70 5.61
C GLN A 90 -19.18 13.55 4.10
N ILE A 91 -17.90 13.47 3.71
CA ILE A 91 -17.46 13.37 2.31
C ILE A 91 -16.81 12.02 1.99
N ALA A 92 -16.30 11.31 3.00
CA ALA A 92 -15.74 9.97 2.82
C ALA A 92 -15.88 9.11 4.06
N LYS A 93 -15.85 7.78 3.84
CA LYS A 93 -15.64 6.73 4.83
C LYS A 93 -14.68 5.72 4.24
N HIS A 94 -13.73 5.23 5.06
CA HIS A 94 -12.80 4.20 4.64
C HIS A 94 -12.59 3.19 5.79
N ASP A 95 -12.67 1.90 5.48
CA ASP A 95 -12.47 0.79 6.42
C ASP A 95 -11.27 -0.06 5.96
N GLY A 96 -10.22 -0.07 6.76
CA GLY A 96 -8.91 -0.65 6.47
C GLY A 96 -7.82 0.42 6.67
N GLY A 97 -6.95 0.22 7.64
CA GLY A 97 -6.09 1.28 8.14
C GLY A 97 -4.79 1.49 7.37
N TYR A 98 -4.49 0.70 6.34
CA TYR A 98 -3.12 0.57 5.84
C TYR A 98 -2.92 1.05 4.41
N SER A 99 -3.97 1.35 3.68
CA SER A 99 -3.95 1.82 2.29
C SER A 99 -4.25 3.31 2.17
N THR A 100 -3.81 3.88 1.06
CA THR A 100 -4.17 5.25 0.68
C THR A 100 -5.63 5.31 0.24
N PHE A 101 -6.35 6.33 0.69
CA PHE A 101 -7.67 6.66 0.17
C PHE A 101 -7.80 8.16 -0.08
N ARG A 102 -8.74 8.52 -0.93
CA ARG A 102 -8.98 9.92 -1.31
C ARG A 102 -10.43 10.33 -1.10
N ALA A 103 -10.62 11.61 -0.84
CA ALA A 103 -11.92 12.23 -0.71
C ALA A 103 -11.98 13.49 -1.59
N LYS A 104 -12.85 13.50 -2.59
CA LYS A 104 -13.06 14.69 -3.42
C LYS A 104 -13.71 15.78 -2.57
N LEU A 105 -13.11 16.97 -2.59
CA LEU A 105 -13.68 18.13 -1.91
C LEU A 105 -14.87 18.68 -2.69
N PRO A 106 -15.96 18.95 -2.00
CA PRO A 106 -17.10 19.68 -2.61
C PRO A 106 -16.76 21.17 -2.73
N GLU A 107 -17.70 22.04 -2.46
CA GLU A 107 -17.50 23.49 -2.46
C GLU A 107 -16.39 23.90 -1.47
N ILE A 108 -15.49 24.78 -1.91
CA ILE A 108 -14.45 25.42 -1.09
C ILE A 108 -14.94 26.82 -0.71
N LEU A 109 -15.00 27.08 0.59
CA LEU A 109 -15.33 28.37 1.17
C LEU A 109 -14.04 29.15 1.46
N PRO A 110 -14.09 30.48 1.73
CA PRO A 110 -12.92 31.24 2.15
C PRO A 110 -12.21 30.62 3.36
N GLU A 111 -12.98 30.09 4.33
CA GLU A 111 -12.52 29.32 5.48
C GLU A 111 -13.25 27.99 5.54
N ASN A 112 -12.52 26.91 5.74
CA ASN A 112 -13.04 25.55 5.77
C ASN A 112 -12.59 24.81 7.02
N LEU A 113 -13.42 23.87 7.47
CA LEU A 113 -13.10 22.98 8.57
C LEU A 113 -13.10 21.54 8.11
N LEU A 114 -11.94 20.91 8.18
CA LEU A 114 -11.76 19.48 8.01
C LEU A 114 -11.83 18.80 9.37
N VAL A 115 -12.69 17.77 9.50
CA VAL A 115 -12.74 16.92 10.69
C VAL A 115 -12.60 15.45 10.25
N VAL A 116 -11.71 14.72 10.89
CA VAL A 116 -11.45 13.31 10.61
C VAL A 116 -11.64 12.52 11.89
N TYR A 117 -12.54 11.56 11.89
CA TYR A 117 -12.60 10.55 12.93
C TYR A 117 -11.76 9.35 12.51
N ALA A 118 -10.83 8.95 13.38
CA ALA A 118 -10.11 7.69 13.30
C ALA A 118 -10.59 6.79 14.43
N ASP A 119 -10.89 5.52 14.12
CA ASP A 119 -11.49 4.60 15.07
C ASP A 119 -10.79 3.23 14.99
N ASN A 120 -10.07 2.84 16.05
CA ASN A 120 -9.46 1.52 16.20
C ASN A 120 -10.21 0.63 17.21
N SER A 121 -11.47 0.94 17.52
CA SER A 121 -12.32 0.10 18.36
C SER A 121 -12.45 -1.32 17.82
N PRO A 122 -12.73 -2.33 18.67
CA PRO A 122 -13.09 -3.67 18.21
C PRO A 122 -14.22 -3.64 17.19
N ASN A 123 -14.02 -4.37 16.08
CA ASN A 123 -14.95 -4.39 14.95
C ASN A 123 -14.94 -5.76 14.27
N GLU A 124 -16.10 -6.39 14.10
CA GLU A 124 -16.22 -7.74 13.52
C GLU A 124 -16.27 -7.75 11.97
N THR A 125 -16.08 -6.59 11.33
CA THR A 125 -16.13 -6.46 9.87
C THR A 125 -14.87 -5.83 9.27
N VAL A 126 -13.90 -5.37 10.08
CA VAL A 126 -12.67 -4.71 9.63
C VAL A 126 -11.45 -5.41 10.22
N TYR A 127 -10.56 -5.88 9.37
CA TYR A 127 -9.30 -6.53 9.75
C TYR A 127 -8.17 -5.51 9.99
N PRO A 128 -7.23 -5.81 10.91
CA PRO A 128 -7.16 -6.97 11.80
C PRO A 128 -7.91 -6.74 13.12
N GLN A 129 -8.28 -7.81 13.84
CA GLN A 129 -8.90 -7.71 15.17
C GLN A 129 -8.22 -8.60 16.21
N MET A 130 -7.36 -9.51 15.78
CA MET A 130 -6.59 -10.39 16.62
C MET A 130 -5.23 -10.66 15.97
N ALA A 131 -4.15 -10.33 16.66
CA ALA A 131 -2.77 -10.59 16.28
C ALA A 131 -1.86 -10.30 17.49
N ASP A 132 -0.57 -10.58 17.35
CA ASP A 132 0.46 -10.30 18.35
C ASP A 132 1.19 -8.95 18.10
N PHE A 133 0.54 -8.02 17.43
CA PHE A 133 1.02 -6.65 17.26
C PHE A 133 -0.08 -5.62 17.59
N THR A 134 0.34 -4.42 17.92
CA THR A 134 -0.56 -3.32 18.31
C THR A 134 -1.35 -2.78 17.11
N PHE A 135 -2.67 -2.63 17.28
CA PHE A 135 -3.53 -1.97 16.29
C PHE A 135 -3.54 -0.46 16.59
N TYR A 136 -2.44 0.20 16.28
CA TYR A 136 -2.28 1.62 16.50
C TYR A 136 -3.37 2.43 15.85
N GLY A 137 -3.98 3.36 16.59
CA GLY A 137 -4.99 4.26 16.05
C GLY A 137 -4.41 5.62 15.70
N GLY A 138 -4.94 6.28 14.66
CA GLY A 138 -4.54 7.64 14.30
C GLY A 138 -4.49 7.90 12.80
N ILE A 139 -4.19 9.16 12.46
CA ILE A 139 -3.72 9.57 11.13
C ILE A 139 -2.20 9.41 11.16
N TYR A 140 -1.72 8.22 10.89
CA TYR A 140 -0.33 7.83 11.14
C TYR A 140 0.58 7.87 9.91
N ARG A 141 0.07 8.41 8.81
CA ARG A 141 0.80 8.75 7.59
C ARG A 141 0.39 10.14 7.12
N ASP A 142 0.98 10.58 6.02
CA ASP A 142 0.76 11.91 5.49
C ASP A 142 -0.68 12.18 5.06
N VAL A 143 -1.06 13.45 5.13
CA VAL A 143 -2.27 13.99 4.51
C VAL A 143 -1.87 15.10 3.55
N THR A 144 -2.36 14.98 2.30
CA THR A 144 -2.09 15.95 1.25
C THR A 144 -3.37 16.43 0.58
N VAL A 145 -3.35 17.67 0.10
CA VAL A 145 -4.34 18.19 -0.84
C VAL A 145 -3.79 18.02 -2.24
N LEU A 146 -4.56 17.40 -3.11
CA LEU A 146 -4.27 17.30 -4.55
C LEU A 146 -5.18 18.26 -5.28
N GLY A 147 -4.60 19.27 -5.94
CA GLY A 147 -5.31 20.17 -6.84
C GLY A 147 -5.06 19.75 -8.29
N VAL A 148 -6.14 19.53 -9.07
CA VAL A 148 -6.04 19.06 -10.46
C VAL A 148 -7.04 19.82 -11.36
N GLU A 149 -6.80 19.75 -12.68
CA GLU A 149 -7.74 20.22 -13.68
C GLU A 149 -8.96 19.29 -13.78
N GLU A 150 -10.02 19.70 -14.49
CA GLU A 150 -11.19 18.84 -14.75
C GLU A 150 -10.79 17.54 -15.46
N SER A 151 -9.91 17.63 -16.45
CA SER A 151 -9.27 16.47 -17.07
C SER A 151 -7.98 16.17 -16.32
N HIS A 152 -7.90 15.00 -15.68
CA HIS A 152 -6.76 14.58 -14.88
C HIS A 152 -6.65 13.05 -14.85
N PHE A 153 -5.50 12.51 -14.42
CA PHE A 153 -5.38 11.07 -14.15
C PHE A 153 -6.24 10.71 -12.95
N ASP A 154 -6.95 9.59 -13.07
CA ASP A 154 -7.98 9.15 -12.13
C ASP A 154 -7.45 9.07 -10.69
N LEU A 155 -8.14 9.75 -9.78
CA LEU A 155 -7.85 9.79 -8.36
C LEU A 155 -8.85 8.97 -7.52
N ASP A 156 -9.94 8.48 -8.13
CA ASP A 156 -10.99 7.75 -7.44
C ASP A 156 -10.77 6.22 -7.46
N TYR A 157 -9.87 5.71 -8.33
CA TYR A 157 -9.64 4.28 -8.50
C TYR A 157 -8.77 3.71 -7.36
N TYR A 158 -9.41 3.29 -6.27
CA TYR A 158 -8.80 2.58 -5.13
C TYR A 158 -7.51 3.21 -4.55
N GLY A 159 -7.39 4.53 -4.56
CA GLY A 159 -6.17 5.21 -4.09
C GLY A 159 -4.93 5.00 -4.96
N ALA A 160 -5.08 4.35 -6.11
CA ALA A 160 -3.99 4.05 -7.04
C ALA A 160 -3.36 5.31 -7.66
N PRO A 161 -2.14 5.21 -8.23
CA PRO A 161 -1.44 6.37 -8.82
C PRO A 161 -2.09 6.88 -10.12
N GLY A 162 -3.05 6.14 -10.70
CA GLY A 162 -3.68 6.49 -11.98
C GLY A 162 -2.94 5.98 -13.22
N VAL A 163 -1.83 5.27 -13.01
CA VAL A 163 -1.01 4.63 -14.06
C VAL A 163 -0.58 3.24 -13.62
N GLN A 164 -0.72 2.26 -14.50
CA GLN A 164 -0.24 0.90 -14.31
C GLN A 164 0.84 0.58 -15.35
N VAL A 165 1.91 -0.10 -14.92
CA VAL A 165 3.06 -0.48 -15.73
C VAL A 165 3.36 -1.96 -15.55
N VAL A 166 3.36 -2.70 -16.65
CA VAL A 166 3.61 -4.16 -16.64
C VAL A 166 4.72 -4.49 -17.66
N PRO A 167 5.98 -4.55 -17.23
CA PRO A 167 7.09 -5.00 -18.10
C PRO A 167 7.05 -6.51 -18.30
N THR A 168 7.26 -6.95 -19.54
CA THR A 168 7.39 -8.36 -19.90
C THR A 168 8.67 -8.57 -20.71
N MET A 169 9.53 -9.48 -20.27
CA MET A 169 10.79 -9.79 -20.93
C MET A 169 10.59 -10.70 -22.14
N GLN A 170 11.25 -10.39 -23.24
CA GLN A 170 11.31 -11.18 -24.48
C GLN A 170 12.78 -11.31 -24.92
N GLY A 171 13.49 -12.28 -24.39
CA GLY A 171 14.94 -12.38 -24.52
C GLY A 171 15.64 -11.25 -23.77
N THR A 172 16.40 -10.42 -24.47
CA THR A 172 17.05 -9.22 -23.91
C THR A 172 16.18 -7.98 -23.95
N ASP A 173 15.10 -7.98 -24.73
CA ASP A 173 14.20 -6.85 -24.88
C ASP A 173 13.05 -6.92 -23.85
N ALA A 174 12.48 -5.78 -23.51
CA ALA A 174 11.27 -5.69 -22.72
C ALA A 174 10.14 -5.06 -23.53
N THR A 175 8.92 -5.56 -23.34
CA THR A 175 7.69 -4.88 -23.74
C THR A 175 7.02 -4.35 -22.49
N VAL A 176 6.86 -3.04 -22.41
CA VAL A 176 6.24 -2.34 -21.28
C VAL A 176 4.79 -2.02 -21.64
N ALA A 177 3.85 -2.79 -21.12
CA ALA A 177 2.43 -2.46 -21.22
C ALA A 177 2.12 -1.36 -20.21
N ALA A 178 1.73 -0.18 -20.67
CA ALA A 178 1.36 0.95 -19.86
C ALA A 178 -0.13 1.28 -20.04
N THR A 179 -0.83 1.50 -18.95
CA THR A 179 -2.24 1.92 -18.92
C THR A 179 -2.37 3.16 -18.05
N ALA A 180 -2.96 4.24 -18.59
CA ALA A 180 -3.33 5.40 -17.80
C ALA A 180 -4.86 5.47 -17.67
N TYR A 181 -5.34 5.76 -16.48
CA TYR A 181 -6.75 5.96 -16.19
C TYR A 181 -7.02 7.46 -16.17
N VAL A 182 -7.97 7.95 -16.98
CA VAL A 182 -8.19 9.38 -17.15
C VAL A 182 -9.64 9.75 -16.82
N THR A 183 -9.82 10.72 -15.96
CA THR A 183 -11.11 11.38 -15.69
C THR A 183 -11.35 12.47 -16.71
N ALA A 184 -12.58 12.56 -17.27
CA ALA A 184 -12.98 13.54 -18.28
C ALA A 184 -12.04 13.61 -19.50
N PRO A 185 -11.84 12.51 -20.25
CA PRO A 185 -10.80 12.37 -21.28
C PRO A 185 -11.10 13.12 -22.58
N ALA A 186 -12.27 13.76 -22.72
CA ALA A 186 -12.70 14.37 -23.99
C ALA A 186 -11.71 15.44 -24.49
N GLY A 187 -11.22 15.27 -25.73
CA GLY A 187 -10.24 16.16 -26.34
C GLY A 187 -8.84 16.08 -25.74
N CYS A 188 -8.54 14.99 -25.02
CA CYS A 188 -7.24 14.75 -24.43
C CYS A 188 -6.48 13.61 -25.13
N THR A 189 -5.16 13.70 -25.12
CA THR A 189 -4.22 12.64 -25.48
C THR A 189 -3.28 12.38 -24.33
N VAL A 190 -2.72 11.17 -24.25
CA VAL A 190 -1.74 10.78 -23.24
C VAL A 190 -0.41 10.51 -23.91
N HIS A 191 0.62 11.17 -23.45
CA HIS A 191 2.00 10.93 -23.84
C HIS A 191 2.71 10.11 -22.77
N PHE A 192 3.36 9.03 -23.17
CA PHE A 192 4.14 8.12 -22.32
C PHE A 192 5.61 8.25 -22.71
N ALA A 193 6.47 8.61 -21.78
CA ALA A 193 7.91 8.74 -21.98
C ALA A 193 8.67 7.90 -20.95
N ILE A 194 9.54 7.01 -21.42
CA ILE A 194 10.42 6.20 -20.57
C ILE A 194 11.82 6.80 -20.60
N THR A 195 12.39 7.03 -19.42
CA THR A 195 13.77 7.43 -19.23
C THR A 195 14.55 6.37 -18.43
N ASN A 196 15.88 6.35 -18.62
CA ASN A 196 16.81 5.56 -17.83
C ASN A 196 17.08 6.24 -16.46
N MET A 197 17.94 5.64 -15.62
CA MET A 197 18.31 6.21 -14.32
C MET A 197 19.04 7.55 -14.42
N ASP A 198 19.70 7.84 -15.52
CA ASP A 198 20.42 9.10 -15.78
C ASP A 198 19.47 10.19 -16.33
N GLY A 199 18.20 9.85 -16.60
CA GLY A 199 17.21 10.74 -17.17
C GLY A 199 17.23 10.80 -18.70
N ASP A 200 18.04 9.98 -19.37
CA ASP A 200 18.09 9.95 -20.82
C ASP A 200 16.85 9.29 -21.41
N PRO A 201 16.32 9.78 -22.53
CA PRO A 201 15.18 9.18 -23.21
C PRO A 201 15.49 7.76 -23.70
N VAL A 202 14.57 6.82 -23.44
CA VAL A 202 14.67 5.41 -23.89
C VAL A 202 13.65 5.09 -24.96
N ALA A 203 12.39 5.42 -24.71
CA ALA A 203 11.29 5.16 -25.64
C ALA A 203 10.07 6.02 -25.27
N GLU A 204 9.19 6.26 -26.25
CA GLU A 204 7.97 7.04 -26.05
C GLU A 204 6.82 6.48 -26.88
N ALA A 205 5.59 6.81 -26.51
CA ALA A 205 4.37 6.50 -27.24
C ALA A 205 3.25 7.47 -26.87
N ASP A 206 2.30 7.63 -27.78
CA ASP A 206 1.07 8.40 -27.55
C ASP A 206 -0.16 7.49 -27.62
N ALA A 207 -1.23 7.86 -26.90
CA ALA A 207 -2.52 7.21 -26.95
C ALA A 207 -3.67 8.22 -26.82
N ASP A 208 -4.86 7.82 -27.28
CA ASP A 208 -6.09 8.55 -27.00
C ASP A 208 -6.43 8.41 -25.48
N ALA A 209 -6.78 9.49 -24.83
CA ALA A 209 -7.06 9.48 -23.39
C ALA A 209 -8.32 8.66 -23.02
N ALA A 210 -9.22 8.40 -23.96
CA ALA A 210 -10.42 7.57 -23.73
C ALA A 210 -10.09 6.07 -23.60
N ASP A 211 -8.96 5.60 -24.20
CA ASP A 211 -8.39 4.25 -24.01
C ASP A 211 -6.86 4.36 -23.98
N ALA A 212 -6.33 4.98 -22.93
CA ALA A 212 -4.91 5.29 -22.81
C ALA A 212 -4.08 4.06 -22.43
N LYS A 213 -3.92 3.16 -23.42
CA LYS A 213 -3.10 1.95 -23.33
C LYS A 213 -2.08 1.92 -24.46
N THR A 214 -0.88 1.47 -24.12
CA THR A 214 0.20 1.32 -25.10
C THR A 214 1.13 0.18 -24.71
N ASN A 215 1.89 -0.32 -25.70
CA ASN A 215 3.00 -1.25 -25.49
C ASN A 215 4.27 -0.59 -26.02
N ILE A 216 5.19 -0.29 -25.12
CA ILE A 216 6.43 0.41 -25.42
C ILE A 216 7.57 -0.61 -25.38
N LYS A 217 8.37 -0.68 -26.43
CA LYS A 217 9.53 -1.58 -26.51
C LYS A 217 10.77 -0.90 -25.95
N ILE A 218 11.49 -1.62 -25.09
CA ILE A 218 12.85 -1.26 -24.66
C ILE A 218 13.80 -2.31 -25.22
N GLU A 219 14.67 -1.92 -26.13
CA GLU A 219 15.70 -2.79 -26.70
C GLU A 219 16.87 -2.95 -25.74
N ASN A 220 17.35 -4.19 -25.55
CA ASN A 220 18.42 -4.52 -24.62
C ASN A 220 18.19 -3.93 -23.22
N ALA A 221 17.00 -4.20 -22.66
CA ALA A 221 16.57 -3.66 -21.39
C ALA A 221 17.54 -4.01 -20.26
N HIS A 222 17.95 -3.00 -19.47
CA HIS A 222 18.70 -3.20 -18.24
C HIS A 222 17.77 -3.80 -17.20
N LEU A 223 18.18 -4.90 -16.58
CA LEU A 223 17.32 -5.66 -15.68
C LEU A 223 17.41 -5.14 -14.24
N TRP A 224 16.27 -5.12 -13.55
CA TRP A 224 16.24 -5.07 -12.10
C TRP A 224 16.65 -6.46 -11.59
N HIS A 225 17.83 -6.57 -10.96
CA HIS A 225 18.44 -7.84 -10.54
C HIS A 225 18.63 -7.93 -9.02
N GLY A 226 17.61 -7.55 -8.27
CA GLY A 226 17.67 -7.60 -6.80
C GLY A 226 18.77 -6.70 -6.24
N THR A 227 19.37 -7.12 -5.13
CA THR A 227 20.41 -6.33 -4.43
C THR A 227 21.72 -6.19 -5.21
N GLU A 228 21.93 -6.99 -6.25
CA GLU A 228 23.14 -6.91 -7.08
C GLU A 228 23.10 -5.73 -8.06
N ASP A 229 21.91 -5.44 -8.63
CA ASP A 229 21.70 -4.37 -9.61
C ASP A 229 20.22 -3.95 -9.64
N PRO A 230 19.78 -3.08 -8.72
CA PRO A 230 18.39 -2.65 -8.59
C PRO A 230 17.99 -1.57 -9.60
N TYR A 231 18.22 -1.83 -10.89
CA TYR A 231 18.03 -0.84 -11.94
C TYR A 231 16.57 -0.51 -12.18
N LEU A 232 16.24 0.78 -12.19
CA LEU A 232 14.89 1.31 -12.36
C LEU A 232 14.81 2.24 -13.56
N TYR A 233 13.77 2.09 -14.35
CA TYR A 233 13.33 3.07 -15.33
C TYR A 233 12.27 3.98 -14.71
N THR A 234 12.10 5.17 -15.29
CA THR A 234 10.97 6.06 -14.95
C THR A 234 10.05 6.16 -16.17
N LEU A 235 8.76 5.89 -15.96
CA LEU A 235 7.71 6.23 -16.91
C LEU A 235 7.06 7.53 -16.46
N THR A 236 7.21 8.58 -17.26
CA THR A 236 6.46 9.83 -17.13
C THR A 236 5.27 9.79 -18.08
N VAL A 237 4.08 10.04 -17.53
CA VAL A 237 2.83 10.05 -18.28
C VAL A 237 2.22 11.43 -18.19
N THR A 238 2.08 12.10 -19.32
CA THR A 238 1.57 13.48 -19.41
C THR A 238 0.21 13.48 -20.12
N LEU A 239 -0.80 14.05 -19.46
CA LEU A 239 -2.11 14.29 -20.04
C LEU A 239 -2.12 15.63 -20.77
N LEU A 240 -2.39 15.60 -22.06
CA LEU A 240 -2.44 16.77 -22.92
C LEU A 240 -3.88 17.09 -23.32
N GLN A 241 -4.33 18.30 -23.05
CA GLN A 241 -5.62 18.81 -23.54
C GLN A 241 -5.39 19.92 -24.55
N ASN A 242 -5.83 19.72 -25.78
CA ASN A 242 -5.57 20.63 -26.89
C ASN A 242 -4.06 20.94 -27.07
N GLY A 243 -3.20 19.95 -26.87
CA GLY A 243 -1.75 20.06 -26.97
C GLY A 243 -1.03 20.72 -25.77
N LYS A 244 -1.78 21.11 -24.71
CA LYS A 244 -1.21 21.67 -23.47
C LYS A 244 -1.26 20.64 -22.36
N ALA A 245 -0.16 20.47 -21.64
CA ALA A 245 -0.09 19.60 -20.48
C ALA A 245 -1.02 20.13 -19.35
N VAL A 246 -1.91 19.26 -18.87
CA VAL A 246 -2.87 19.56 -17.81
C VAL A 246 -2.64 18.72 -16.56
N ASP A 247 -2.10 17.50 -16.71
CA ASP A 247 -1.69 16.65 -15.58
C ASP A 247 -0.47 15.80 -15.94
N GLU A 248 0.31 15.40 -14.94
CA GLU A 248 1.50 14.56 -15.12
C GLU A 248 1.75 13.67 -13.92
N ILE A 249 2.14 12.42 -14.18
CA ILE A 249 2.52 11.42 -13.18
C ILE A 249 3.84 10.80 -13.63
N ALA A 250 4.76 10.61 -12.70
CA ALA A 250 5.94 9.78 -12.88
C ALA A 250 5.85 8.54 -11.97
N THR A 251 6.15 7.37 -12.52
CA THR A 251 6.24 6.11 -11.78
C THR A 251 7.50 5.36 -12.18
N ARG A 252 8.18 4.78 -11.20
CA ARG A 252 9.36 3.93 -11.45
C ARG A 252 8.93 2.49 -11.67
N PHE A 253 9.69 1.77 -12.46
CA PHE A 253 9.49 0.34 -12.69
C PHE A 253 10.82 -0.35 -13.02
N GLY A 254 10.88 -1.66 -12.84
CA GLY A 254 12.05 -2.47 -13.19
C GLY A 254 11.69 -3.58 -14.17
N CYS A 255 12.55 -3.78 -15.19
CA CYS A 255 12.43 -4.88 -16.11
C CYS A 255 13.01 -6.15 -15.48
N ARG A 256 12.20 -7.18 -15.27
CA ARG A 256 12.62 -8.45 -14.69
C ARG A 256 11.73 -9.60 -15.10
N SER A 257 12.25 -10.81 -14.96
CA SER A 257 11.48 -12.05 -14.90
C SER A 257 11.78 -12.81 -13.63
N PHE A 258 10.82 -13.53 -13.08
CA PHE A 258 11.05 -14.40 -11.94
C PHE A 258 10.17 -15.66 -12.03
N ALA A 259 10.58 -16.69 -11.31
CA ALA A 259 9.82 -17.93 -11.12
C ALA A 259 10.05 -18.50 -9.73
N ILE A 260 9.08 -19.23 -9.21
CA ILE A 260 9.20 -20.05 -8.01
C ILE A 260 9.18 -21.51 -8.46
N ASP A 261 10.33 -22.19 -8.37
CA ASP A 261 10.51 -23.55 -8.79
C ASP A 261 10.57 -24.48 -7.55
N PRO A 262 9.75 -25.54 -7.48
CA PRO A 262 9.71 -26.43 -6.32
C PRO A 262 11.05 -27.11 -5.98
N GLN A 263 11.96 -27.24 -6.95
CA GLN A 263 13.25 -27.91 -6.79
C GLN A 263 14.43 -26.94 -6.68
N LYS A 264 14.32 -25.75 -7.33
CA LYS A 264 15.41 -24.79 -7.46
C LYS A 264 15.22 -23.56 -6.57
N GLY A 265 14.01 -23.40 -5.98
CA GLY A 265 13.64 -22.23 -5.20
C GLY A 265 13.30 -21.03 -6.07
N PHE A 266 13.57 -19.83 -5.56
CA PHE A 266 13.31 -18.58 -6.27
C PHE A 266 14.37 -18.33 -7.34
N ILE A 267 13.91 -17.99 -8.53
CA ILE A 267 14.71 -17.69 -9.71
C ILE A 267 14.44 -16.26 -10.14
N LEU A 268 15.48 -15.44 -10.26
CA LEU A 268 15.40 -14.07 -10.75
C LEU A 268 16.19 -13.95 -12.06
N ASN A 269 15.55 -13.47 -13.11
CA ASN A 269 16.16 -13.30 -14.45
C ASN A 269 16.88 -14.57 -14.96
N GLY A 270 16.25 -15.72 -14.75
CA GLY A 270 16.75 -17.01 -15.18
C GLY A 270 17.86 -17.63 -14.29
N LYS A 271 18.27 -16.95 -13.20
CA LYS A 271 19.31 -17.46 -12.29
C LYS A 271 18.70 -17.79 -10.91
N PRO A 272 19.16 -18.87 -10.24
CA PRO A 272 18.81 -19.12 -8.85
C PRO A 272 19.17 -17.92 -7.98
N TYR A 273 18.22 -17.46 -7.17
CA TYR A 273 18.39 -16.31 -6.29
C TYR A 273 17.85 -16.67 -4.90
N PRO A 274 18.67 -17.31 -4.03
CA PRO A 274 18.25 -17.75 -2.72
C PRO A 274 17.78 -16.57 -1.86
N LEU A 275 16.55 -16.62 -1.39
CA LEU A 275 15.97 -15.58 -0.54
C LEU A 275 16.42 -15.75 0.91
N ARG A 276 17.02 -14.71 1.49
CA ARG A 276 17.42 -14.63 2.90
C ARG A 276 17.06 -13.25 3.40
N GLY A 277 16.21 -13.18 4.41
CA GLY A 277 15.73 -11.87 4.84
C GLY A 277 14.95 -11.89 6.12
N VAL A 278 14.11 -10.88 6.28
CA VAL A 278 13.40 -10.59 7.52
C VAL A 278 11.91 -10.34 7.25
N SER A 279 11.09 -10.50 8.30
CA SER A 279 9.76 -9.90 8.36
C SER A 279 9.87 -8.56 9.07
N ARG A 280 9.12 -7.57 8.60
CA ARG A 280 9.13 -6.23 9.17
C ARG A 280 7.73 -5.78 9.55
N HIS A 281 7.58 -5.28 10.79
CA HIS A 281 6.50 -4.38 11.19
C HIS A 281 6.96 -2.93 11.11
N GLN A 282 6.03 -2.00 10.86
CA GLN A 282 6.35 -0.56 10.76
C GLN A 282 5.98 0.16 12.04
N ASP A 283 6.76 -0.03 13.08
CA ASP A 283 6.59 0.67 14.36
C ASP A 283 7.92 0.90 15.08
N ARG A 284 7.93 1.88 15.99
CA ARG A 284 9.08 2.22 16.83
C ARG A 284 8.66 2.67 18.22
N PRO A 285 9.52 2.44 19.23
CA PRO A 285 9.29 2.93 20.58
C PRO A 285 9.00 4.43 20.64
N GLY A 286 7.94 4.82 21.35
CA GLY A 286 7.54 6.19 21.59
C GLY A 286 6.72 6.86 20.49
N ILE A 287 6.76 6.37 19.25
CA ILE A 287 6.02 6.92 18.11
C ILE A 287 5.07 5.91 17.47
N GLY A 288 5.09 4.64 17.93
CA GLY A 288 4.27 3.58 17.34
C GLY A 288 4.46 3.48 15.84
N ASN A 289 3.37 3.45 15.08
CA ASN A 289 3.40 3.36 13.62
C ASN A 289 3.46 4.73 12.90
N ALA A 290 3.55 5.84 13.64
CA ALA A 290 3.64 7.19 13.07
C ALA A 290 5.07 7.51 12.58
N LEU A 291 5.55 6.67 11.64
CA LEU A 291 6.90 6.77 11.08
C LEU A 291 6.95 7.79 9.94
N THR A 292 8.11 8.45 9.81
CA THR A 292 8.44 9.30 8.67
C THR A 292 9.39 8.59 7.70
N ALA A 293 9.74 9.23 6.60
CA ALA A 293 10.72 8.71 5.65
C ALA A 293 12.08 8.40 6.33
N LYS A 294 12.43 9.15 7.39
CA LYS A 294 13.66 8.93 8.16
C LYS A 294 13.68 7.54 8.79
N GLU A 295 12.66 7.18 9.55
CA GLU A 295 12.58 5.89 10.24
C GLU A 295 12.51 4.73 9.24
N HIS A 296 11.79 4.90 8.13
CA HIS A 296 11.76 3.91 7.04
C HIS A 296 13.14 3.68 6.42
N THR A 297 13.91 4.75 6.20
CA THR A 297 15.27 4.67 5.65
C THR A 297 16.23 3.98 6.64
N GLU A 298 16.16 4.35 7.92
CA GLU A 298 16.97 3.72 8.96
C GLU A 298 16.69 2.20 9.10
N ASP A 299 15.42 1.78 9.02
CA ASP A 299 15.08 0.35 9.01
C ASP A 299 15.65 -0.35 7.78
N MET A 300 15.52 0.25 6.60
CA MET A 300 16.08 -0.31 5.37
C MET A 300 17.60 -0.44 5.44
N ASP A 301 18.30 0.57 5.97
CA ASP A 301 19.76 0.53 6.13
C ASP A 301 20.19 -0.61 7.07
N LEU A 302 19.49 -0.81 8.19
CA LEU A 302 19.74 -1.94 9.10
C LEU A 302 19.47 -3.31 8.43
N ILE A 303 18.42 -3.41 7.61
CA ILE A 303 18.11 -4.63 6.86
C ILE A 303 19.18 -4.92 5.82
N CYS A 304 19.68 -3.89 5.13
CA CYS A 304 20.82 -4.03 4.20
C CYS A 304 22.10 -4.44 4.93
N GLU A 305 22.39 -3.89 6.11
CA GLU A 305 23.56 -4.23 6.92
C GLU A 305 23.56 -5.71 7.35
N LEU A 306 22.37 -6.29 7.59
CA LEU A 306 22.23 -7.72 7.83
C LEU A 306 22.56 -8.60 6.61
N GLY A 307 22.70 -8.03 5.43
CA GLY A 307 22.88 -8.75 4.17
C GLY A 307 21.60 -9.43 3.68
N ALA A 308 20.44 -8.93 4.08
CA ALA A 308 19.15 -9.41 3.60
C ALA A 308 18.93 -9.03 2.12
N ASN A 309 18.23 -9.91 1.39
CA ASN A 309 17.82 -9.67 0.00
C ASN A 309 16.30 -9.83 -0.22
N THR A 310 15.56 -10.10 0.85
CA THR A 310 14.10 -10.24 0.82
C THR A 310 13.49 -9.72 2.10
N ILE A 311 12.27 -9.19 2.00
CA ILE A 311 11.50 -8.69 3.13
C ILE A 311 10.05 -9.14 2.99
N ARG A 312 9.52 -9.76 4.04
CA ARG A 312 8.07 -9.90 4.19
C ARG A 312 7.54 -8.67 4.90
N LEU A 313 6.66 -7.94 4.24
CA LEU A 313 6.01 -6.75 4.80
C LEU A 313 4.82 -7.20 5.65
N ALA A 314 5.13 -7.69 6.84
CA ALA A 314 4.17 -8.29 7.75
C ALA A 314 3.37 -7.19 8.48
N HIS A 315 2.11 -7.34 8.64
CA HIS A 315 1.11 -8.25 8.06
C HIS A 315 0.04 -7.42 7.34
N TYR A 316 0.43 -6.32 6.68
CA TYR A 316 -0.44 -5.29 6.10
C TYR A 316 0.31 -4.46 5.06
N GLN A 317 -0.40 -3.68 4.29
CA GLN A 317 0.21 -2.74 3.34
C GLN A 317 1.08 -1.72 4.09
N HIS A 318 2.37 -1.68 3.75
CA HIS A 318 3.33 -0.72 4.29
C HIS A 318 3.24 0.66 3.60
N SER A 319 4.03 1.63 4.09
CA SER A 319 4.14 2.96 3.48
C SER A 319 4.70 2.86 2.07
N GLN A 320 4.21 3.69 1.14
CA GLN A 320 4.76 3.81 -0.23
C GLN A 320 6.26 4.10 -0.21
N THR A 321 6.72 4.96 0.72
CA THR A 321 8.15 5.21 0.93
C THR A 321 8.95 3.92 1.16
N PHE A 322 8.38 2.93 1.87
CA PHE A 322 9.11 1.69 2.14
C PHE A 322 9.11 0.75 0.92
N TYR A 323 8.05 0.72 0.12
CA TYR A 323 8.07 0.01 -1.17
C TYR A 323 9.07 0.62 -2.13
N ASP A 324 9.14 1.96 -2.20
CA ASP A 324 10.16 2.66 -3.01
C ASP A 324 11.58 2.30 -2.58
N LEU A 325 11.85 2.23 -1.28
CA LEU A 325 13.15 1.80 -0.75
C LEU A 325 13.44 0.32 -1.08
N CYS A 326 12.42 -0.55 -1.09
CA CYS A 326 12.59 -1.95 -1.52
C CYS A 326 13.02 -2.03 -2.99
N ASP A 327 12.41 -1.24 -3.85
CA ASP A 327 12.78 -1.17 -5.27
C ASP A 327 14.21 -0.68 -5.47
N GLU A 328 14.57 0.42 -4.79
CA GLU A 328 15.88 1.08 -4.86
C GLU A 328 17.02 0.23 -4.30
N ARG A 329 16.75 -0.55 -3.25
CA ARG A 329 17.74 -1.42 -2.61
C ARG A 329 17.71 -2.85 -3.13
N GLY A 330 16.81 -3.15 -4.07
CA GLY A 330 16.71 -4.44 -4.72
C GLY A 330 16.16 -5.56 -3.84
N MET A 331 15.34 -5.23 -2.84
CA MET A 331 14.73 -6.22 -1.96
C MET A 331 13.60 -6.97 -2.66
N VAL A 332 13.61 -8.29 -2.60
CA VAL A 332 12.47 -9.11 -3.03
C VAL A 332 11.39 -9.06 -1.96
N VAL A 333 10.16 -8.71 -2.34
CA VAL A 333 9.09 -8.41 -1.38
C VAL A 333 7.94 -9.40 -1.46
N TRP A 334 7.50 -9.85 -0.28
CA TRP A 334 6.19 -10.44 -0.04
C TRP A 334 5.28 -9.36 0.59
N ALA A 335 4.24 -8.95 -0.11
CA ALA A 335 3.22 -8.01 0.37
C ALA A 335 1.91 -8.74 0.68
N GLU A 336 1.24 -8.37 1.76
CA GLU A 336 0.04 -9.06 2.24
C GLU A 336 -0.99 -8.11 2.85
N ILE A 337 -2.23 -8.59 2.98
CA ILE A 337 -3.32 -7.92 3.69
C ILE A 337 -3.41 -8.42 5.14
N PRO A 338 -3.97 -7.65 6.09
CA PRO A 338 -4.05 -8.02 7.49
C PRO A 338 -5.18 -9.04 7.81
N TYR A 339 -5.43 -9.98 6.90
CA TYR A 339 -6.34 -11.10 7.12
C TYR A 339 -5.64 -12.17 7.95
N ILE A 340 -5.68 -12.00 9.27
CA ILE A 340 -4.78 -12.70 10.21
C ILE A 340 -5.53 -13.31 11.39
N SER A 341 -5.04 -14.45 11.88
CA SER A 341 -5.30 -15.16 13.12
C SER A 341 -6.73 -15.66 13.31
N ARG A 342 -7.76 -14.88 12.97
CA ARG A 342 -9.17 -15.24 13.15
C ARG A 342 -9.99 -14.88 11.93
N HIS A 343 -10.67 -15.86 11.35
CA HIS A 343 -11.67 -15.60 10.32
C HIS A 343 -12.91 -14.94 10.92
N MET A 344 -13.35 -13.85 10.30
CA MET A 344 -14.60 -13.15 10.63
C MET A 344 -15.54 -13.23 9.42
N PRO A 345 -16.64 -13.98 9.47
CA PRO A 345 -17.54 -14.12 8.32
C PRO A 345 -18.09 -12.78 7.78
N GLY A 346 -18.27 -11.78 8.65
CA GLY A 346 -18.67 -10.42 8.27
C GLY A 346 -17.58 -9.57 7.61
N GLY A 347 -16.33 -10.02 7.64
CA GLY A 347 -15.16 -9.27 7.17
C GLY A 347 -14.79 -9.48 5.69
N LYS A 348 -15.52 -10.32 4.93
CA LYS A 348 -15.20 -10.64 3.53
C LYS A 348 -15.09 -9.40 2.64
N ALA A 349 -16.04 -8.46 2.73
CA ALA A 349 -16.02 -7.25 1.93
C ALA A 349 -14.78 -6.39 2.23
N ASN A 350 -14.33 -6.36 3.49
CA ASN A 350 -13.15 -5.62 3.89
C ASN A 350 -11.85 -6.29 3.38
N THR A 351 -11.73 -7.62 3.41
CA THR A 351 -10.57 -8.32 2.83
C THR A 351 -10.46 -8.09 1.32
N ILE A 352 -11.59 -8.11 0.60
CA ILE A 352 -11.66 -7.82 -0.84
C ILE A 352 -11.22 -6.37 -1.12
N SER A 353 -11.72 -5.40 -0.33
CA SER A 353 -11.32 -3.98 -0.48
C SER A 353 -9.83 -3.80 -0.24
N GLN A 354 -9.31 -4.30 0.89
CA GLN A 354 -7.89 -4.16 1.22
C GLN A 354 -6.97 -4.85 0.20
N MET A 355 -7.34 -6.01 -0.35
CA MET A 355 -6.57 -6.68 -1.40
C MET A 355 -6.62 -5.90 -2.71
N THR A 356 -7.77 -5.34 -3.08
CA THR A 356 -7.90 -4.49 -4.27
C THR A 356 -7.00 -3.26 -4.15
N GLU A 357 -7.04 -2.57 -3.01
CA GLU A 357 -6.23 -1.40 -2.72
C GLU A 357 -4.73 -1.74 -2.73
N LEU A 358 -4.34 -2.83 -2.07
CA LEU A 358 -2.95 -3.29 -2.03
C LEU A 358 -2.39 -3.49 -3.45
N ILE A 359 -3.11 -4.20 -4.32
CA ILE A 359 -2.65 -4.49 -5.68
C ILE A 359 -2.67 -3.22 -6.54
N CYS A 360 -3.79 -2.48 -6.56
CA CYS A 360 -3.93 -1.29 -7.41
C CYS A 360 -2.89 -0.21 -7.08
N GLN A 361 -2.54 -0.08 -5.80
CA GLN A 361 -1.58 0.91 -5.35
C GLN A 361 -0.12 0.49 -5.55
N ASN A 362 0.17 -0.84 -5.60
CA ASN A 362 1.56 -1.33 -5.53
C ASN A 362 2.00 -2.22 -6.72
N SER A 363 1.15 -2.47 -7.71
CA SER A 363 1.50 -3.36 -8.84
C SER A 363 2.69 -2.88 -9.69
N ASN A 364 3.03 -1.59 -9.64
CA ASN A 364 4.16 -1.03 -10.38
C ASN A 364 5.54 -1.35 -9.74
N HIS A 365 5.58 -1.77 -8.47
CA HIS A 365 6.83 -2.07 -7.76
C HIS A 365 7.47 -3.36 -8.27
N PRO A 366 8.69 -3.33 -8.85
CA PRO A 366 9.39 -4.54 -9.30
C PRO A 366 9.82 -5.45 -8.14
N SER A 367 10.00 -4.92 -6.95
CA SER A 367 10.36 -5.67 -5.75
C SER A 367 9.32 -6.71 -5.37
N ILE A 368 8.03 -6.44 -5.54
CA ILE A 368 6.96 -7.37 -5.16
C ILE A 368 6.92 -8.57 -6.11
N VAL A 369 6.97 -9.78 -5.53
CA VAL A 369 6.95 -11.05 -6.29
C VAL A 369 5.80 -11.96 -5.89
N VAL A 370 5.10 -11.67 -4.79
CA VAL A 370 3.99 -12.50 -4.31
C VAL A 370 3.00 -11.68 -3.50
N TRP A 371 1.72 -12.02 -3.61
CA TRP A 371 0.62 -11.44 -2.84
C TRP A 371 0.14 -12.41 -1.77
N GLY A 372 0.23 -12.01 -0.49
CA GLY A 372 -0.22 -12.78 0.66
C GLY A 372 -1.72 -12.64 0.91
N LEU A 373 -2.46 -13.74 0.85
CA LEU A 373 -3.91 -13.76 1.05
C LEU A 373 -4.28 -13.70 2.54
N SER A 374 -3.54 -14.42 3.40
CA SER A 374 -3.77 -14.46 4.84
C SER A 374 -2.57 -14.97 5.62
N ASN A 375 -2.59 -14.75 6.95
CA ASN A 375 -1.61 -15.27 7.89
C ASN A 375 -2.29 -16.02 9.05
N GLU A 376 -1.96 -17.31 9.25
CA GLU A 376 -2.36 -18.12 10.40
C GLU A 376 -3.86 -18.03 10.75
N ILE A 377 -4.69 -17.92 9.74
CA ILE A 377 -6.12 -17.56 9.85
C ILE A 377 -6.96 -18.62 10.58
N THR A 378 -6.42 -19.82 10.76
CA THR A 378 -7.06 -20.92 11.49
C THR A 378 -6.58 -21.06 12.93
N MET A 379 -5.78 -20.11 13.45
CA MET A 379 -5.24 -20.15 14.82
C MET A 379 -6.35 -20.33 15.89
N ASN A 380 -7.53 -19.79 15.66
CA ASN A 380 -8.67 -19.83 16.57
C ASN A 380 -9.91 -20.54 16.02
N GLY A 381 -9.73 -21.54 15.19
CA GLY A 381 -10.85 -22.34 14.70
C GLY A 381 -10.52 -23.18 13.48
N ALA A 382 -11.33 -24.20 13.25
CA ALA A 382 -11.26 -25.00 12.04
C ALA A 382 -11.70 -24.18 10.82
N SER A 383 -11.25 -24.57 9.63
CA SER A 383 -11.71 -24.01 8.37
C SER A 383 -13.21 -24.23 8.21
N ASP A 384 -13.99 -23.16 8.12
CA ASP A 384 -15.40 -23.20 7.80
C ASP A 384 -15.65 -22.87 6.31
N PRO A 385 -16.87 -23.15 5.78
CA PRO A 385 -17.17 -22.86 4.38
C PRO A 385 -16.96 -21.38 3.97
N SER A 386 -17.21 -20.42 4.88
CA SER A 386 -17.05 -18.98 4.57
C SER A 386 -15.59 -18.58 4.46
N LEU A 387 -14.69 -19.22 5.22
CA LEU A 387 -13.25 -19.07 5.10
C LEU A 387 -12.75 -19.53 3.72
N LEU A 388 -13.20 -20.73 3.29
CA LEU A 388 -12.85 -21.27 1.97
C LEU A 388 -13.36 -20.36 0.83
N GLU A 389 -14.60 -19.90 0.95
CA GLU A 389 -15.19 -18.98 -0.02
C GLU A 389 -14.41 -17.66 -0.09
N ASN A 390 -13.99 -17.10 1.06
CA ASN A 390 -13.22 -15.86 1.10
C ASN A 390 -11.85 -16.04 0.46
N HIS A 391 -11.11 -17.12 0.75
CA HIS A 391 -9.82 -17.39 0.13
C HIS A 391 -9.92 -17.58 -1.38
N ARG A 392 -10.93 -18.30 -1.88
CA ARG A 392 -11.17 -18.43 -3.33
C ARG A 392 -11.45 -17.08 -3.95
N ALA A 393 -12.32 -16.26 -3.35
CA ALA A 393 -12.63 -14.94 -3.84
C ALA A 393 -11.40 -14.01 -3.88
N LEU A 394 -10.52 -14.08 -2.87
CA LEU A 394 -9.26 -13.34 -2.84
C LEU A 394 -8.29 -13.83 -3.92
N ASN A 395 -8.13 -15.15 -4.07
CA ASN A 395 -7.25 -15.73 -5.09
C ASN A 395 -7.69 -15.34 -6.50
N ASP A 396 -8.98 -15.48 -6.81
CA ASP A 396 -9.55 -15.08 -8.10
C ASP A 396 -9.39 -13.58 -8.35
N LEU A 397 -9.56 -12.75 -7.31
CA LEU A 397 -9.37 -11.31 -7.39
C LEU A 397 -7.93 -10.94 -7.73
N VAL A 398 -6.96 -11.56 -7.05
CA VAL A 398 -5.53 -11.32 -7.32
C VAL A 398 -5.19 -11.66 -8.77
N HIS A 399 -5.54 -12.85 -9.25
CA HIS A 399 -5.27 -13.27 -10.63
C HIS A 399 -5.97 -12.37 -11.67
N LYS A 400 -7.11 -11.79 -11.33
CA LYS A 400 -7.82 -10.84 -12.19
C LYS A 400 -7.11 -9.47 -12.26
N LEU A 401 -6.60 -8.96 -11.13
CA LEU A 401 -5.98 -7.63 -11.04
C LEU A 401 -4.50 -7.64 -11.43
N ASP A 402 -3.80 -8.71 -11.08
CA ASP A 402 -2.38 -8.91 -11.38
C ASP A 402 -2.07 -10.37 -11.72
N PRO A 403 -2.22 -10.77 -12.99
CA PRO A 403 -1.90 -12.13 -13.43
C PRO A 403 -0.39 -12.42 -13.49
N THR A 404 0.47 -11.48 -13.14
CA THR A 404 1.93 -11.61 -13.25
C THR A 404 2.60 -12.13 -11.98
N ARG A 405 1.89 -12.09 -10.84
CA ARG A 405 2.40 -12.53 -9.54
C ARG A 405 1.53 -13.61 -8.94
N PRO A 406 2.14 -14.67 -8.35
CA PRO A 406 1.42 -15.72 -7.65
C PRO A 406 0.86 -15.23 -6.31
N THR A 407 -0.08 -15.99 -5.78
CA THR A 407 -0.62 -15.85 -4.43
C THR A 407 0.08 -16.78 -3.45
N THR A 408 0.08 -16.40 -2.16
CA THR A 408 0.54 -17.26 -1.07
C THR A 408 -0.35 -17.12 0.18
N ILE A 409 -0.27 -18.09 1.04
CA ILE A 409 -0.86 -18.11 2.39
C ILE A 409 0.24 -18.48 3.37
N ALA A 410 0.42 -17.71 4.45
CA ALA A 410 1.27 -18.15 5.56
C ALA A 410 0.45 -18.98 6.53
N VAL A 411 0.76 -20.26 6.67
CA VAL A 411 0.04 -21.18 7.55
C VAL A 411 0.85 -21.53 8.80
N LEU A 412 0.14 -21.94 9.85
CA LEU A 412 0.76 -22.46 11.07
C LEU A 412 1.62 -23.70 10.77
N SER A 413 2.73 -23.86 11.48
CA SER A 413 3.67 -24.99 11.29
C SER A 413 3.02 -26.37 11.43
N MET A 414 1.94 -26.49 12.23
CA MET A 414 1.22 -27.73 12.45
C MET A 414 0.07 -27.97 11.46
N CYS A 415 -0.19 -27.06 10.52
CA CYS A 415 -1.28 -27.17 9.56
C CYS A 415 -0.98 -28.28 8.55
N ASP A 416 -1.97 -29.15 8.30
CA ASP A 416 -1.85 -30.19 7.26
C ASP A 416 -1.83 -29.52 5.87
N PRO A 417 -0.80 -29.78 5.05
CA PRO A 417 -0.77 -29.24 3.68
C PRO A 417 -1.95 -29.68 2.82
N GLY A 418 -2.63 -30.77 3.16
CA GLY A 418 -3.85 -31.24 2.47
C GLY A 418 -5.12 -30.49 2.83
N GLU A 419 -5.10 -29.55 3.77
CA GLU A 419 -6.30 -28.79 4.11
C GLU A 419 -6.80 -27.94 2.94
N ALA A 420 -8.12 -27.92 2.75
CA ALA A 420 -8.75 -27.35 1.54
C ALA A 420 -8.44 -25.87 1.33
N TYR A 421 -8.28 -25.06 2.39
CA TYR A 421 -7.97 -23.63 2.24
C TYR A 421 -6.50 -23.41 1.88
N VAL A 422 -5.61 -24.29 2.34
CA VAL A 422 -4.18 -24.23 2.07
C VAL A 422 -3.88 -24.46 0.58
N GLN A 423 -4.69 -25.32 -0.08
CA GLN A 423 -4.55 -25.66 -1.48
C GLN A 423 -5.11 -24.62 -2.47
N ILE A 424 -5.57 -23.45 -1.97
CA ILE A 424 -6.15 -22.39 -2.82
C ILE A 424 -5.06 -21.51 -3.42
N ALA A 425 -4.02 -21.19 -2.67
CA ALA A 425 -2.93 -20.33 -3.13
C ALA A 425 -1.98 -21.06 -4.09
N ASP A 426 -1.30 -20.31 -4.97
CA ASP A 426 -0.33 -20.84 -5.92
C ASP A 426 0.92 -21.38 -5.24
N VAL A 427 1.34 -20.72 -4.14
CA VAL A 427 2.51 -21.07 -3.35
C VAL A 427 2.11 -21.24 -1.89
N LEU A 428 2.53 -22.37 -1.31
CA LEU A 428 2.31 -22.66 0.09
C LEU A 428 3.51 -22.18 0.92
N SER A 429 3.23 -21.44 2.00
CA SER A 429 4.25 -20.93 2.91
C SER A 429 3.89 -21.29 4.35
N TYR A 430 4.90 -21.73 5.12
CA TYR A 430 4.76 -22.10 6.51
C TYR A 430 5.50 -21.13 7.42
N ASN A 431 4.86 -20.75 8.53
CA ASN A 431 5.51 -20.08 9.63
C ASN A 431 6.14 -21.12 10.55
N HIS A 432 7.45 -21.27 10.52
CA HIS A 432 8.21 -22.13 11.41
C HIS A 432 9.10 -21.30 12.33
N TYR A 433 9.12 -21.68 13.61
CA TYR A 433 9.78 -20.91 14.66
C TYR A 433 10.62 -21.79 15.57
N PHE A 434 11.45 -22.67 14.98
CA PHE A 434 12.34 -23.53 15.75
C PHE A 434 13.36 -22.69 16.54
N GLY A 435 13.47 -23.00 17.85
CA GLY A 435 14.29 -22.23 18.77
C GLY A 435 13.63 -20.98 19.34
N TRP A 436 12.37 -20.67 18.95
CA TRP A 436 11.59 -19.57 19.51
C TRP A 436 10.39 -20.07 20.33
N TYR A 437 9.36 -20.64 19.70
CA TYR A 437 8.22 -21.22 20.41
C TYR A 437 8.46 -22.68 20.85
N GLY A 438 9.43 -23.38 20.28
CA GLY A 438 9.78 -24.75 20.60
C GLY A 438 10.93 -25.27 19.73
N GLY A 439 11.39 -26.51 19.98
CA GLY A 439 12.50 -27.08 19.27
C GLY A 439 13.83 -26.36 19.50
N LYS A 440 14.80 -26.65 18.66
CA LYS A 440 16.12 -26.01 18.65
C LYS A 440 16.33 -25.28 17.32
N ILE A 441 17.29 -24.34 17.30
CA ILE A 441 17.64 -23.59 16.07
C ILE A 441 18.13 -24.57 14.98
N GLU A 442 18.82 -25.62 15.36
CA GLU A 442 19.34 -26.66 14.44
C GLU A 442 18.24 -27.45 13.74
N ASP A 443 17.02 -27.46 14.29
CA ASP A 443 15.86 -28.15 13.70
C ASP A 443 15.35 -27.45 12.43
N ASN A 444 15.77 -26.20 12.15
CA ASN A 444 15.46 -25.51 10.89
C ASN A 444 16.12 -26.15 9.66
N GLY A 445 17.24 -26.87 9.83
CA GLY A 445 17.97 -27.47 8.72
C GLY A 445 17.28 -28.65 8.04
N PRO A 446 16.62 -29.58 8.79
CA PRO A 446 15.90 -30.73 8.22
C PRO A 446 14.54 -30.40 7.54
N TRP A 447 14.00 -29.24 7.75
CA TRP A 447 12.78 -28.73 7.12
C TRP A 447 13.08 -28.05 5.80
#